data_0a334e53197fafb66d1fc3e87c1cf283
#
_entry.id   0a334e53197fafb66d1fc3e87c1cf283
#
_cell.length_a   1.000
_cell.length_b   1.000
_cell.length_c   1.000
_cell.angle_alpha   90.00
_cell.angle_beta   90.00
_cell.angle_gamma   90.00
#
_symmetry.space_group_name_H-M   'P 1'
#
loop_
_entity.id
_entity.type
_entity.pdbx_description
1 polymer ?
#
loop_
_entity_poly.entity_id
_entity_poly.type
_entity_poly.pdbx_seq_one_letter_code
_entity_poly.pdbx_strand_id
1 'polypeptide(L)'
;MRLFSWNVNGVRAIEKKGFLTWVDNVAPDILCIQETKANFDQLPDSLQSVDGYHGYWHSGERKGYSGVATFSKQEPLDVQYGLGIEKYDREGRVLITEFDNFLLYNIYFPNGQKDEHRLQYKLDFYDDLLVILNEQVESGVNVVVAGDWNTAHFPIDLANPKANEKNSGFMPVERAQLDEYVEN
;
A
#
# COMPACT_ATOMS: atom_id res chain seq x y z
N MET A 1 -10.19 5.84 -16.54
CA MET A 1 -9.16 6.00 -15.48
C MET A 1 -8.29 4.76 -15.46
N ARG A 2 -6.95 4.92 -15.36
CA ARG A 2 -5.98 3.84 -15.22
C ARG A 2 -5.24 4.01 -13.89
N LEU A 3 -5.46 3.07 -12.97
CA LEU A 3 -4.82 2.99 -11.67
C LEU A 3 -3.78 1.86 -11.70
N PHE A 4 -2.59 2.14 -11.20
CA PHE A 4 -1.51 1.17 -11.05
C PHE A 4 -1.07 1.09 -9.60
N SER A 5 -0.71 -0.11 -9.17
CA SER A 5 -0.08 -0.36 -7.87
C SER A 5 1.23 -1.11 -8.07
N TRP A 6 2.31 -0.64 -7.42
CA TRP A 6 3.64 -1.20 -7.60
C TRP A 6 4.49 -1.12 -6.32
N ASN A 7 4.83 -2.26 -5.74
CA ASN A 7 5.89 -2.31 -4.73
C ASN A 7 7.26 -2.08 -5.42
N VAL A 8 7.86 -0.92 -5.18
CA VAL A 8 9.11 -0.50 -5.84
C VAL A 8 10.37 -0.94 -5.10
N ASN A 9 10.23 -1.47 -3.89
CA ASN A 9 11.34 -1.93 -3.05
C ASN A 9 12.50 -0.91 -2.98
N GLY A 10 12.15 0.35 -2.72
CA GLY A 10 13.10 1.46 -2.62
C GLY A 10 13.03 2.40 -3.82
N VAL A 11 12.32 3.52 -3.66
CA VAL A 11 12.04 4.47 -4.74
C VAL A 11 13.29 5.11 -5.33
N ARG A 12 14.31 5.41 -4.52
CA ARG A 12 15.59 5.97 -5.01
C ARG A 12 16.39 4.99 -5.88
N ALA A 13 16.18 3.69 -5.67
CA ALA A 13 16.83 2.66 -6.48
C ALA A 13 16.13 2.46 -7.82
N ILE A 14 14.79 2.46 -7.82
CA ILE A 14 14.01 2.28 -9.06
C ILE A 14 14.04 3.55 -9.92
N GLU A 15 14.14 4.73 -9.32
CA GLU A 15 14.31 5.99 -10.06
C GLU A 15 15.51 5.91 -11.01
N LYS A 16 16.67 5.46 -10.51
CA LYS A 16 17.88 5.25 -11.31
C LYS A 16 17.76 4.20 -12.43
N LYS A 17 16.72 3.39 -12.38
CA LYS A 17 16.41 2.36 -13.38
C LYS A 17 15.33 2.78 -14.38
N GLY A 18 14.96 4.07 -14.40
CA GLY A 18 14.01 4.62 -15.35
C GLY A 18 12.57 4.66 -14.88
N PHE A 19 12.32 4.72 -13.58
CA PHE A 19 10.95 4.85 -13.03
C PHE A 19 10.19 6.03 -13.63
N LEU A 20 10.79 7.22 -13.69
CA LEU A 20 10.14 8.40 -14.25
C LEU A 20 9.88 8.26 -15.75
N THR A 21 10.81 7.69 -16.51
CA THR A 21 10.59 7.38 -17.93
C THR A 21 9.41 6.40 -18.12
N TRP A 22 9.26 5.44 -17.21
CA TRP A 22 8.11 4.53 -17.24
C TRP A 22 6.81 5.30 -16.91
N VAL A 23 6.83 6.18 -15.91
CA VAL A 23 5.67 7.02 -15.57
C VAL A 23 5.25 7.88 -16.77
N ASP A 24 6.18 8.52 -17.46
CA ASP A 24 5.92 9.34 -18.64
C ASP A 24 5.30 8.52 -19.79
N ASN A 25 5.88 7.35 -20.07
CA ASN A 25 5.42 6.51 -21.18
C ASN A 25 4.05 5.86 -20.93
N VAL A 26 3.81 5.39 -19.69
CA VAL A 26 2.54 4.76 -19.31
C VAL A 26 1.47 5.80 -19.02
N ALA A 27 1.87 6.93 -18.47
CA ALA A 27 1.02 8.05 -18.08
C ALA A 27 -0.22 7.61 -17.29
N PRO A 28 -0.04 6.88 -16.14
CA PRO A 28 -1.16 6.45 -15.31
C PRO A 28 -1.98 7.65 -14.84
N ASP A 29 -3.28 7.47 -14.62
CA ASP A 29 -4.09 8.52 -14.00
C ASP A 29 -3.81 8.57 -12.49
N ILE A 30 -3.63 7.40 -11.87
CA ILE A 30 -3.22 7.24 -10.47
C ILE A 30 -2.15 6.14 -10.40
N LEU A 31 -1.10 6.39 -9.64
CA LEU A 31 -0.03 5.43 -9.34
C LEU A 31 0.18 5.34 -7.83
N CYS A 32 -0.08 4.18 -7.27
CA CYS A 32 0.22 3.81 -5.89
C CYS A 32 1.56 3.07 -5.84
N ILE A 33 2.50 3.54 -5.04
CA ILE A 33 3.76 2.81 -4.83
C ILE A 33 3.93 2.45 -3.35
N GLN A 34 4.51 1.28 -3.11
CA GLN A 34 4.77 0.74 -1.78
C GLN A 34 6.27 0.48 -1.61
N GLU A 35 6.71 0.37 -0.37
CA GLU A 35 8.12 0.22 0.02
C GLU A 35 9.02 1.33 -0.56
N THR A 36 8.63 2.58 -0.36
CA THR A 36 9.42 3.73 -0.84
C THR A 36 10.80 3.80 -0.17
N LYS A 37 10.89 3.35 1.09
CA LYS A 37 12.15 3.29 1.89
C LYS A 37 12.92 4.60 1.93
N ALA A 38 12.21 5.71 1.87
CA ALA A 38 12.79 7.04 1.91
C ALA A 38 11.85 8.03 2.58
N ASN A 39 12.39 8.94 3.37
CA ASN A 39 11.65 10.11 3.83
C ASN A 39 11.67 11.16 2.71
N PHE A 40 10.70 12.07 2.70
CA PHE A 40 10.54 13.07 1.66
C PHE A 40 11.81 13.93 1.46
N ASP A 41 12.47 14.31 2.55
CA ASP A 41 13.72 15.06 2.56
C ASP A 41 14.94 14.32 1.95
N GLN A 42 14.81 13.01 1.76
CA GLN A 42 15.85 12.14 1.17
C GLN A 42 15.63 11.87 -0.32
N LEU A 43 14.53 12.38 -0.87
CA LEU A 43 14.19 12.19 -2.28
C LEU A 43 14.98 13.17 -3.16
N PRO A 44 15.42 12.75 -4.35
CA PRO A 44 15.89 13.69 -5.36
C PRO A 44 14.75 14.59 -5.83
N ASP A 45 15.06 15.80 -6.29
CA ASP A 45 14.07 16.80 -6.74
C ASP A 45 13.11 16.23 -7.80
N SER A 46 13.61 15.34 -8.65
CA SER A 46 12.82 14.63 -9.67
C SER A 46 11.67 13.79 -9.12
N LEU A 47 11.80 13.29 -7.88
CA LEU A 47 10.76 12.52 -7.20
C LEU A 47 9.91 13.37 -6.26
N GLN A 48 10.45 14.48 -5.76
CA GLN A 48 9.68 15.41 -4.93
C GLN A 48 8.59 16.12 -5.74
N SER A 49 8.85 16.35 -7.03
CA SER A 49 7.90 16.96 -7.96
C SER A 49 7.95 16.23 -9.30
N VAL A 50 7.00 15.32 -9.50
CA VAL A 50 6.83 14.59 -10.76
C VAL A 50 5.90 15.40 -11.66
N ASP A 51 6.39 15.76 -12.86
CA ASP A 51 5.65 16.61 -13.78
C ASP A 51 4.29 16.01 -14.16
N GLY A 52 3.25 16.83 -14.09
CA GLY A 52 1.86 16.43 -14.36
C GLY A 52 1.20 15.60 -13.27
N TYR A 53 1.82 15.47 -12.08
CA TYR A 53 1.25 14.73 -10.96
C TYR A 53 1.29 15.51 -9.64
N HIS A 54 0.24 15.33 -8.85
CA HIS A 54 0.21 15.63 -7.43
C HIS A 54 0.74 14.40 -6.68
N GLY A 55 1.83 14.57 -5.93
CA GLY A 55 2.52 13.48 -5.23
C GLY A 55 2.38 13.59 -3.72
N TYR A 56 1.90 12.53 -3.07
CA TYR A 56 1.70 12.45 -1.62
C TYR A 56 2.53 11.29 -1.08
N TRP A 57 3.22 11.52 0.05
CA TRP A 57 4.20 10.59 0.60
C TRP A 57 3.95 10.36 2.09
N HIS A 58 3.82 9.12 2.51
CA HIS A 58 3.76 8.73 3.90
C HIS A 58 4.92 7.79 4.22
N SER A 59 5.87 8.27 5.01
CA SER A 59 7.08 7.54 5.38
C SER A 59 6.99 7.07 6.82
N GLY A 60 7.56 5.89 7.11
CA GLY A 60 7.69 5.44 8.49
C GLY A 60 8.72 6.24 9.28
N GLU A 61 8.59 6.26 10.61
CA GLU A 61 9.55 6.90 11.51
C GLU A 61 10.96 6.31 11.37
N ARG A 62 11.04 5.01 11.13
CA ARG A 62 12.30 4.31 10.90
C ARG A 62 12.82 4.59 9.49
N LYS A 63 13.96 5.27 9.40
CA LYS A 63 14.62 5.57 8.12
C LYS A 63 14.91 4.32 7.30
N GLY A 64 14.59 4.39 6.00
CA GLY A 64 14.83 3.30 5.06
C GLY A 64 13.92 2.08 5.20
N TYR A 65 12.79 2.24 5.89
CA TYR A 65 11.83 1.17 6.14
C TYR A 65 10.43 1.57 5.71
N SER A 66 9.67 0.64 5.11
CA SER A 66 8.28 0.85 4.70
C SER A 66 8.08 2.08 3.79
N GLY A 67 6.99 2.80 3.95
CA GLY A 67 6.61 3.99 3.21
C GLY A 67 5.77 3.70 1.98
N VAL A 68 4.80 4.56 1.74
CA VAL A 68 3.93 4.55 0.56
C VAL A 68 3.89 5.93 -0.08
N ALA A 69 3.61 6.00 -1.38
CA ALA A 69 3.29 7.25 -2.04
C ALA A 69 2.21 7.07 -3.10
N THR A 70 1.40 8.09 -3.29
CA THR A 70 0.37 8.14 -4.33
C THR A 70 0.64 9.33 -5.22
N PHE A 71 0.69 9.08 -6.53
CA PHE A 71 0.76 10.11 -7.56
C PHE A 71 -0.57 10.13 -8.31
N SER A 72 -1.16 11.28 -8.48
CA SER A 72 -2.44 11.45 -9.19
C SER A 72 -2.38 12.66 -10.12
N LYS A 73 -2.92 12.52 -11.35
CA LYS A 73 -3.07 13.66 -12.26
C LYS A 73 -4.16 14.62 -11.79
N GLN A 74 -5.23 14.09 -11.21
CA GLN A 74 -6.26 14.87 -10.57
C GLN A 74 -5.85 15.14 -9.12
N GLU A 75 -5.95 16.37 -8.67
CA GLU A 75 -5.76 16.70 -7.26
C GLU A 75 -6.89 16.06 -6.44
N PRO A 76 -6.58 15.24 -5.42
CA PRO A 76 -7.60 14.67 -4.53
C PRO A 76 -8.28 15.77 -3.70
N LEU A 77 -9.52 15.50 -3.28
CA LEU A 77 -10.29 16.40 -2.42
C LEU A 77 -9.72 16.46 -1.02
N ASP A 78 -9.20 15.33 -0.52
CA ASP A 78 -8.55 15.21 0.79
C ASP A 78 -7.48 14.11 0.76
N VAL A 79 -6.53 14.21 1.69
CA VAL A 79 -5.44 13.24 1.87
C VAL A 79 -5.24 12.95 3.35
N GLN A 80 -5.45 11.70 3.74
CA GLN A 80 -5.21 11.21 5.09
C GLN A 80 -3.97 10.32 5.15
N TYR A 81 -3.12 10.57 6.13
CA TYR A 81 -1.87 9.83 6.40
C TYR A 81 -2.09 8.85 7.54
N GLY A 82 -2.13 7.54 7.22
CA GLY A 82 -2.41 6.47 8.18
C GLY A 82 -3.90 6.18 8.38
N LEU A 83 -4.18 5.33 9.35
CA LEU A 83 -5.53 4.89 9.73
C LEU A 83 -6.06 5.61 10.98
N GLY A 84 -5.26 6.49 11.61
CA GLY A 84 -5.55 7.03 12.93
C GLY A 84 -5.19 6.05 14.06
N ILE A 85 -4.48 4.99 13.77
CA ILE A 85 -4.03 3.98 14.74
C ILE A 85 -2.51 4.06 14.85
N GLU A 86 -2.02 4.67 15.93
CA GLU A 86 -0.62 5.03 16.15
C GLU A 86 0.37 3.88 15.84
N LYS A 87 0.04 2.65 16.30
CA LYS A 87 0.91 1.48 16.08
C LYS A 87 1.18 1.18 14.60
N TYR A 88 0.25 1.52 13.70
CA TYR A 88 0.37 1.32 12.25
C TYR A 88 0.92 2.57 11.57
N ASP A 89 0.48 3.74 12.01
CA ASP A 89 0.80 5.01 11.36
C ASP A 89 2.29 5.35 11.49
N ARG A 90 2.94 4.94 12.61
CA ARG A 90 4.40 5.03 12.78
C ARG A 90 5.22 4.30 11.71
N GLU A 91 4.62 3.30 11.05
CA GLU A 91 5.31 2.56 9.99
C GLU A 91 5.10 3.16 8.59
N GLY A 92 4.24 4.17 8.43
CA GLY A 92 4.00 4.85 7.15
C GLY A 92 3.46 3.89 6.07
N ARG A 93 2.44 3.09 6.43
CA ARG A 93 1.95 1.99 5.59
C ARG A 93 0.73 2.33 4.77
N VAL A 94 0.00 3.36 5.15
CA VAL A 94 -1.31 3.70 4.57
C VAL A 94 -1.33 5.15 4.16
N LEU A 95 -1.79 5.39 2.95
CA LEU A 95 -2.12 6.72 2.44
C LEU A 95 -3.50 6.64 1.81
N ILE A 96 -4.43 7.47 2.28
CA ILE A 96 -5.79 7.51 1.79
C ILE A 96 -5.96 8.80 1.01
N THR A 97 -6.48 8.70 -0.22
CA THR A 97 -6.77 9.87 -1.06
C THR A 97 -8.24 9.85 -1.45
N GLU A 98 -8.93 10.95 -1.21
CA GLU A 98 -10.34 11.13 -1.55
C GLU A 98 -10.47 11.73 -2.94
N PHE A 99 -11.27 11.10 -3.79
CA PHE A 99 -11.68 11.60 -5.09
C PHE A 99 -13.21 11.75 -5.15
N ASP A 100 -13.73 12.43 -6.17
CA ASP A 100 -15.17 12.74 -6.30
C ASP A 100 -16.11 11.52 -6.09
N ASN A 101 -15.66 10.32 -6.45
CA ASN A 101 -16.51 9.13 -6.48
C ASN A 101 -16.01 7.95 -5.63
N PHE A 102 -14.84 8.05 -5.01
CA PHE A 102 -14.26 6.96 -4.21
C PHE A 102 -13.14 7.42 -3.28
N LEU A 103 -12.93 6.65 -2.22
CA LEU A 103 -11.70 6.68 -1.41
C LEU A 103 -10.71 5.65 -1.94
N LEU A 104 -9.47 6.06 -2.13
CA LEU A 104 -8.38 5.18 -2.52
C LEU A 104 -7.43 4.97 -1.34
N TYR A 105 -7.34 3.73 -0.89
CA TYR A 105 -6.38 3.27 0.10
C TYR A 105 -5.16 2.69 -0.63
N ASN A 106 -4.01 3.36 -0.53
CA ASN A 106 -2.73 2.82 -0.95
C ASN A 106 -2.04 2.22 0.28
N ILE A 107 -1.86 0.90 0.29
CA ILE A 107 -1.43 0.17 1.48
C ILE A 107 -0.22 -0.71 1.20
N TYR A 108 0.77 -0.64 2.09
CA TYR A 108 1.82 -1.63 2.23
C TYR A 108 1.54 -2.49 3.47
N PHE A 109 0.86 -3.60 3.28
CA PHE A 109 0.47 -4.49 4.38
C PHE A 109 1.69 -5.03 5.11
N PRO A 110 1.61 -5.25 6.44
CA PRO A 110 2.72 -5.79 7.20
C PRO A 110 3.16 -7.17 6.71
N ASN A 111 4.47 -7.43 6.80
CA ASN A 111 5.04 -8.76 6.62
C ASN A 111 5.17 -9.44 7.98
N GLY A 112 4.76 -10.70 8.10
CA GLY A 112 4.74 -11.48 9.34
C GLY A 112 5.91 -12.45 9.51
N GLN A 113 6.90 -12.45 8.60
CA GLN A 113 7.95 -13.50 8.56
C GLN A 113 8.96 -13.43 9.71
N LYS A 114 9.07 -12.31 10.41
CA LYS A 114 10.14 -12.11 11.37
C LYS A 114 9.99 -12.97 12.63
N ASP A 115 8.81 -12.97 13.23
CA ASP A 115 8.47 -13.65 14.49
C ASP A 115 6.94 -13.69 14.69
N GLU A 116 6.47 -14.42 15.73
CA GLU A 116 5.05 -14.53 16.05
C GLU A 116 4.38 -13.17 16.37
N HIS A 117 5.10 -12.27 17.03
CA HIS A 117 4.57 -10.92 17.32
C HIS A 117 4.32 -10.15 16.04
N ARG A 118 5.19 -10.31 15.04
CA ARG A 118 5.03 -9.64 13.76
C ARG A 118 3.91 -10.25 12.93
N LEU A 119 3.72 -11.57 13.03
CA LEU A 119 2.56 -12.24 12.43
C LEU A 119 1.25 -11.74 13.06
N GLN A 120 1.18 -11.70 14.41
CA GLN A 120 -0.01 -11.19 15.10
C GLN A 120 -0.29 -9.74 14.73
N TYR A 121 0.74 -8.87 14.71
CA TYR A 121 0.61 -7.49 14.26
C TYR A 121 0.02 -7.38 12.84
N LYS A 122 0.40 -8.28 11.93
CA LYS A 122 -0.15 -8.35 10.58
C LYS A 122 -1.63 -8.73 10.59
N LEU A 123 -2.00 -9.76 11.37
CA LEU A 123 -3.40 -10.20 11.49
C LEU A 123 -4.26 -9.09 12.11
N ASP A 124 -3.80 -8.47 13.20
CA ASP A 124 -4.49 -7.34 13.81
C ASP A 124 -4.68 -6.19 12.82
N PHE A 125 -3.69 -5.92 11.96
CA PHE A 125 -3.80 -4.89 10.93
C PHE A 125 -4.90 -5.21 9.92
N TYR A 126 -5.04 -6.48 9.51
CA TYR A 126 -6.13 -6.91 8.62
C TYR A 126 -7.49 -6.72 9.29
N ASP A 127 -7.64 -7.17 10.54
CA ASP A 127 -8.89 -7.06 11.29
C ASP A 127 -9.31 -5.59 11.48
N ASP A 128 -8.39 -4.75 11.98
CA ASP A 128 -8.65 -3.33 12.24
C ASP A 128 -8.99 -2.58 10.92
N LEU A 129 -8.27 -2.89 9.84
CA LEU A 129 -8.54 -2.28 8.53
C LEU A 129 -9.91 -2.70 7.98
N LEU A 130 -10.28 -3.97 8.07
CA LEU A 130 -11.57 -4.47 7.58
C LEU A 130 -12.74 -3.75 8.27
N VAL A 131 -12.65 -3.51 9.58
CA VAL A 131 -13.66 -2.73 10.31
C VAL A 131 -13.78 -1.33 9.73
N ILE A 132 -12.65 -0.63 9.51
CA ILE A 132 -12.65 0.73 8.94
C ILE A 132 -13.26 0.74 7.54
N LEU A 133 -12.91 -0.22 6.68
CA LEU A 133 -13.43 -0.29 5.32
C LEU A 133 -14.93 -0.56 5.30
N ASN A 134 -15.41 -1.46 6.15
CA ASN A 134 -16.84 -1.77 6.25
C ASN A 134 -17.64 -0.55 6.71
N GLU A 135 -17.17 0.21 7.70
CA GLU A 135 -17.81 1.46 8.11
C GLU A 135 -17.94 2.47 6.96
N GLN A 136 -16.91 2.58 6.11
CA GLN A 136 -16.95 3.45 4.93
C GLN A 136 -18.00 2.97 3.91
N VAL A 137 -17.97 1.68 3.59
CA VAL A 137 -18.93 1.07 2.63
C VAL A 137 -20.37 1.18 3.13
N GLU A 138 -20.60 0.89 4.41
CA GLU A 138 -21.94 1.03 5.04
C GLU A 138 -22.45 2.48 5.03
N SER A 139 -21.53 3.46 5.09
CA SER A 139 -21.88 4.89 4.95
C SER A 139 -22.15 5.32 3.50
N GLY A 140 -22.04 4.40 2.54
CA GLY A 140 -22.30 4.64 1.12
C GLY A 140 -21.11 5.15 0.33
N VAL A 141 -19.90 5.08 0.87
CA VAL A 141 -18.65 5.48 0.22
C VAL A 141 -18.13 4.33 -0.63
N ASN A 142 -17.79 4.61 -1.89
CA ASN A 142 -17.06 3.63 -2.70
C ASN A 142 -15.59 3.58 -2.26
N VAL A 143 -15.09 2.39 -2.00
CA VAL A 143 -13.72 2.19 -1.54
C VAL A 143 -12.92 1.37 -2.56
N VAL A 144 -11.70 1.80 -2.83
CA VAL A 144 -10.72 1.06 -3.61
C VAL A 144 -9.49 0.83 -2.74
N VAL A 145 -9.11 -0.42 -2.54
CA VAL A 145 -7.87 -0.79 -1.83
C VAL A 145 -6.86 -1.29 -2.85
N ALA A 146 -5.76 -0.57 -2.97
CA ALA A 146 -4.63 -0.93 -3.82
C ALA A 146 -3.36 -1.04 -2.98
N GLY A 147 -2.47 -1.98 -3.33
CA GLY A 147 -1.23 -2.09 -2.59
C GLY A 147 -0.57 -3.46 -2.65
N ASP A 148 0.42 -3.63 -1.80
CA ASP A 148 1.09 -4.90 -1.58
C ASP A 148 0.53 -5.56 -0.33
N TRP A 149 -0.29 -6.57 -0.51
CA TRP A 149 -0.98 -7.31 0.55
C TRP A 149 -0.05 -8.20 1.40
N ASN A 150 1.16 -8.46 0.95
CA ASN A 150 2.10 -9.39 1.60
C ASN A 150 1.49 -10.78 1.89
N THR A 151 0.42 -11.15 1.17
CA THR A 151 -0.27 -12.43 1.27
C THR A 151 -0.76 -12.86 -0.10
N ALA A 152 -0.39 -14.07 -0.50
CA ALA A 152 -1.00 -14.75 -1.63
C ALA A 152 -2.29 -15.43 -1.17
N HIS A 153 -3.39 -15.23 -1.90
CA HIS A 153 -4.70 -15.76 -1.51
C HIS A 153 -4.84 -17.24 -1.90
N PHE A 154 -4.54 -17.55 -3.16
CA PHE A 154 -4.71 -18.89 -3.72
C PHE A 154 -3.38 -19.51 -4.15
N PRO A 155 -3.31 -20.85 -4.30
CA PRO A 155 -2.10 -21.51 -4.78
C PRO A 155 -1.58 -21.00 -6.13
N ILE A 156 -2.44 -20.45 -6.98
CA ILE A 156 -2.07 -19.87 -8.27
C ILE A 156 -1.24 -18.58 -8.13
N ASP A 157 -1.32 -17.91 -6.98
CA ASP A 157 -0.71 -16.60 -6.77
C ASP A 157 0.79 -16.68 -6.44
N LEU A 158 1.35 -17.88 -6.30
CA LEU A 158 2.79 -18.06 -6.03
C LEU A 158 3.36 -19.34 -6.66
N ALA A 159 4.67 -19.32 -6.94
CA ALA A 159 5.34 -20.38 -7.66
C ALA A 159 5.42 -21.72 -6.90
N ASN A 160 5.53 -21.70 -5.56
CA ASN A 160 5.75 -22.87 -4.73
C ASN A 160 4.76 -22.94 -3.55
N PRO A 161 3.44 -23.08 -3.78
CA PRO A 161 2.43 -22.99 -2.73
C PRO A 161 2.65 -24.00 -1.58
N LYS A 162 2.90 -25.27 -1.88
CA LYS A 162 3.10 -26.31 -0.86
C LYS A 162 4.27 -26.03 0.07
N ALA A 163 5.35 -25.47 -0.42
CA ALA A 163 6.53 -25.13 0.37
C ALA A 163 6.30 -23.91 1.28
N ASN A 164 5.28 -23.08 0.97
CA ASN A 164 5.00 -21.84 1.66
C ASN A 164 3.80 -21.90 2.62
N GLU A 165 3.06 -22.99 2.71
CA GLU A 165 1.88 -23.12 3.58
C GLU A 165 2.14 -22.81 5.07
N LYS A 166 3.40 -22.93 5.52
CA LYS A 166 3.82 -22.62 6.89
C LYS A 166 4.60 -21.31 7.00
N ASN A 167 4.76 -20.59 5.91
CA ASN A 167 5.49 -19.32 5.88
C ASN A 167 4.51 -18.16 5.81
N SER A 168 4.75 -17.11 6.60
CA SER A 168 3.95 -15.89 6.48
C SER A 168 3.98 -15.35 5.05
N GLY A 169 2.82 -14.93 4.58
CA GLY A 169 2.52 -14.61 3.20
C GLY A 169 1.71 -15.69 2.47
N PHE A 170 1.54 -16.88 3.08
CA PHE A 170 0.67 -17.94 2.54
C PHE A 170 0.13 -18.91 3.61
N MET A 171 0.20 -18.55 4.89
CA MET A 171 -0.37 -19.37 5.95
C MET A 171 -1.90 -19.41 5.84
N PRO A 172 -2.56 -20.54 6.25
CA PRO A 172 -4.02 -20.64 6.22
C PRO A 172 -4.73 -19.49 6.93
N VAL A 173 -4.20 -19.05 8.08
CA VAL A 173 -4.77 -17.94 8.86
C VAL A 173 -4.73 -16.61 8.12
N GLU A 174 -3.65 -16.33 7.37
CA GLU A 174 -3.54 -15.09 6.57
C GLU A 174 -4.45 -15.14 5.34
N ARG A 175 -4.62 -16.31 4.73
CA ARG A 175 -5.52 -16.51 3.60
C ARG A 175 -6.98 -16.39 4.00
N ALA A 176 -7.36 -16.90 5.18
CA ALA A 176 -8.68 -16.73 5.75
C ALA A 176 -9.04 -15.26 5.97
N GLN A 177 -8.06 -14.41 6.33
CA GLN A 177 -8.27 -12.97 6.37
C GLN A 177 -8.66 -12.40 5.01
N LEU A 178 -8.03 -12.85 3.92
CA LEU A 178 -8.41 -12.39 2.58
C LEU A 178 -9.79 -12.88 2.14
N ASP A 179 -10.23 -14.06 2.61
CA ASP A 179 -11.61 -14.54 2.39
C ASP A 179 -12.62 -13.53 2.97
N GLU A 180 -12.38 -13.02 4.20
CA GLU A 180 -13.23 -12.01 4.84
C GLU A 180 -13.35 -10.70 4.01
N TYR A 181 -12.26 -10.26 3.38
CA TYR A 181 -12.27 -9.07 2.50
C TYR A 181 -13.05 -9.27 1.19
N VAL A 182 -13.21 -10.51 0.75
CA VAL A 182 -13.95 -10.83 -0.48
C VAL A 182 -15.43 -11.08 -0.21
N GLU A 183 -15.76 -11.56 1.00
CA GLU A 183 -17.14 -11.92 1.39
C GLU A 183 -17.93 -10.73 1.95
N ASN A 184 -17.26 -9.70 2.44
CA ASN A 184 -17.86 -8.47 2.97
C ASN A 184 -17.73 -7.31 1.98
#